data_789a252268561cddd734f2eac3f531ae
#
_entry.id   789a252268561cddd734f2eac3f531ae
#
_cell.length_a   1.000
_cell.length_b   1.000
_cell.length_c   1.000
_cell.angle_alpha   90.00
_cell.angle_beta   90.00
_cell.angle_gamma   90.00
#
_symmetry.space_group_name_H-M   'P 1'
#
loop_
_entity.id
_entity.type
_entity.pdbx_description
1 polymer ?
#
loop_
_entity_poly.entity_id
_entity_poly.type
_entity_poly.pdbx_seq_one_letter_code
_entity_poly.pdbx_strand_id
1 'polypeptide(L)'
;MRILVLFIFLITTAEASDLPDIKNIVIHEVPKTYENVFFLNKKNEKIKINDFKGKLLVLNFWATWCPPCKEEMPSLDNMQANSSLNNLKVFPINIGKEKLNKVEEFFVKLNLKNLEPFFDPEVTLAKTFSLRGVPTSIFINKEGEEFARVLGDIDFNDKDFLKWIEKYN
;
A
#
# COMPACT_ATOMS: atom_id res chain seq x y z
N MET A 1 40.74 37.64 34.83
CA MET A 1 40.65 36.31 34.24
C MET A 1 39.24 36.21 33.61
N ARG A 2 39.14 36.47 32.29
CA ARG A 2 37.87 36.47 31.58
C ARG A 2 37.62 35.09 31.01
N ILE A 3 36.59 34.42 31.53
CA ILE A 3 36.14 33.10 31.01
C ILE A 3 35.30 33.34 29.75
N LEU A 4 35.83 32.93 28.59
CA LEU A 4 35.11 32.96 27.32
C LEU A 4 34.23 31.71 27.26
N VAL A 5 32.92 31.88 27.43
CA VAL A 5 31.94 30.80 27.26
C VAL A 5 31.64 30.69 25.76
N LEU A 6 32.18 29.60 25.16
CA LEU A 6 31.90 29.25 23.77
C LEU A 6 30.51 28.59 23.70
N PHE A 7 29.53 29.30 23.18
CA PHE A 7 28.23 28.73 22.83
C PHE A 7 28.39 27.90 21.54
N ILE A 8 28.42 26.57 21.66
CA ILE A 8 28.32 25.68 20.50
C ILE A 8 26.86 25.64 20.10
N PHE A 9 26.54 26.31 18.99
CA PHE A 9 25.25 26.16 18.31
C PHE A 9 25.26 24.80 17.61
N LEU A 10 24.55 23.82 18.18
CA LEU A 10 24.18 22.58 17.47
C LEU A 10 23.19 22.94 16.35
N ILE A 11 23.71 23.05 15.14
CA ILE A 11 22.87 23.12 13.93
C ILE A 11 22.28 21.73 13.73
N THR A 12 21.06 21.51 14.19
CA THR A 12 20.27 20.36 13.77
C THR A 12 19.89 20.59 12.30
N THR A 13 20.61 19.95 11.40
CA THR A 13 20.16 19.84 10.00
C THR A 13 18.84 19.05 10.03
N ALA A 14 17.73 19.76 9.78
CA ALA A 14 16.49 19.09 9.45
C ALA A 14 16.75 18.27 8.18
N GLU A 15 16.73 16.94 8.30
CA GLU A 15 16.71 16.07 7.13
C GLU A 15 15.46 16.45 6.35
N ALA A 16 15.66 16.98 5.14
CA ALA A 16 14.58 17.19 4.19
C ALA A 16 13.89 15.84 4.02
N SER A 17 12.60 15.76 4.30
CA SER A 17 11.81 14.55 4.12
C SER A 17 11.97 14.10 2.67
N ASP A 18 12.64 12.97 2.48
CA ASP A 18 12.92 12.34 1.18
C ASP A 18 11.61 11.72 0.67
N LEU A 19 10.60 12.59 0.45
CA LEU A 19 9.27 12.22 -0.02
C LEU A 19 9.37 11.94 -1.52
N PRO A 20 8.72 10.86 -2.01
CA PRO A 20 8.68 10.62 -3.44
C PRO A 20 7.88 11.72 -4.13
N ASP A 21 8.30 12.17 -5.32
CA ASP A 21 7.55 13.13 -6.14
C ASP A 21 6.34 12.44 -6.81
N ILE A 22 5.41 11.99 -5.98
CA ILE A 22 4.18 11.32 -6.42
C ILE A 22 2.99 12.18 -6.00
N LYS A 23 2.32 12.75 -6.99
CA LYS A 23 1.23 13.73 -6.78
C LYS A 23 0.05 13.20 -5.95
N ASN A 24 -0.17 11.89 -5.97
CA ASN A 24 -1.37 11.26 -5.40
C ASN A 24 -1.10 10.57 -4.05
N ILE A 25 0.11 10.71 -3.49
CA ILE A 25 0.45 10.11 -2.20
C ILE A 25 0.08 11.03 -1.04
N VAL A 26 -0.54 10.44 -0.02
CA VAL A 26 -0.83 11.10 1.26
C VAL A 26 -0.06 10.34 2.32
N ILE A 27 0.87 11.02 3.00
CA ILE A 27 1.64 10.46 4.11
C ILE A 27 1.04 11.01 5.40
N HIS A 28 0.81 10.14 6.38
CA HIS A 28 0.22 10.52 7.64
C HIS A 28 1.32 10.96 8.61
N GLU A 29 1.17 12.16 9.21
CA GLU A 29 2.04 12.62 10.30
C GLU A 29 1.96 11.68 11.51
N VAL A 30 0.77 11.17 11.79
CA VAL A 30 0.51 10.15 12.80
C VAL A 30 -0.13 8.95 12.12
N PRO A 31 0.51 7.77 12.13
CA PRO A 31 -0.05 6.56 11.56
C PRO A 31 -1.41 6.20 12.15
N LYS A 32 -2.27 5.58 11.35
CA LYS A 32 -3.65 5.22 11.73
C LYS A 32 -3.75 3.74 12.03
N THR A 33 -4.40 3.42 13.14
CA THR A 33 -4.72 2.04 13.52
C THR A 33 -6.15 1.67 13.14
N TYR A 34 -6.35 0.41 12.80
CA TYR A 34 -7.66 -0.14 12.46
C TYR A 34 -7.86 -1.46 13.18
N GLU A 35 -9.03 -1.62 13.79
CA GLU A 35 -9.40 -2.86 14.47
C GLU A 35 -10.20 -3.77 13.54
N ASN A 36 -10.03 -5.08 13.73
CA ASN A 36 -10.85 -6.12 13.07
C ASN A 36 -10.89 -6.06 11.53
N VAL A 37 -9.83 -5.58 10.89
CA VAL A 37 -9.73 -5.56 9.43
C VAL A 37 -9.47 -6.95 8.91
N PHE A 38 -10.38 -7.44 8.07
CA PHE A 38 -10.25 -8.69 7.34
C PHE A 38 -10.87 -8.59 5.96
N PHE A 39 -10.41 -9.41 5.05
CA PHE A 39 -10.95 -9.62 3.71
C PHE A 39 -10.92 -11.12 3.42
N LEU A 40 -11.45 -11.55 2.28
CA LEU A 40 -11.57 -12.95 1.92
C LEU A 40 -10.56 -13.32 0.83
N ASN A 41 -9.98 -14.51 0.93
CA ASN A 41 -9.25 -15.10 -0.19
C ASN A 41 -10.22 -15.79 -1.19
N LYS A 42 -9.70 -16.37 -2.27
CA LYS A 42 -10.48 -17.07 -3.29
C LYS A 42 -11.24 -18.32 -2.78
N LYS A 43 -10.92 -18.81 -1.58
CA LYS A 43 -11.62 -19.92 -0.91
C LYS A 43 -12.67 -19.42 0.11
N ASN A 44 -12.93 -18.12 0.16
CA ASN A 44 -13.78 -17.47 1.17
C ASN A 44 -13.25 -17.59 2.62
N GLU A 45 -11.96 -17.82 2.79
CA GLU A 45 -11.32 -17.81 4.10
C GLU A 45 -10.95 -16.38 4.50
N LYS A 46 -11.16 -16.05 5.77
CA LYS A 46 -10.84 -14.73 6.32
C LYS A 46 -9.34 -14.54 6.48
N ILE A 47 -8.82 -13.48 5.90
CA ILE A 47 -7.44 -13.02 6.03
C ILE A 47 -7.46 -11.76 6.87
N LYS A 48 -6.81 -11.76 8.02
CA LYS A 48 -6.73 -10.61 8.93
C LYS A 48 -5.40 -9.90 8.73
N ILE A 49 -5.41 -8.57 8.64
CA ILE A 49 -4.15 -7.81 8.50
C ILE A 49 -3.21 -8.00 9.70
N ASN A 50 -3.77 -8.21 10.89
CA ASN A 50 -2.98 -8.41 12.12
C ASN A 50 -2.14 -9.70 12.12
N ASP A 51 -2.50 -10.69 11.27
CA ASP A 51 -1.73 -11.93 11.11
C ASP A 51 -0.40 -11.69 10.36
N PHE A 52 -0.22 -10.50 9.80
CA PHE A 52 0.95 -10.09 9.02
C PHE A 52 1.81 -9.01 9.71
N LYS A 53 1.65 -8.81 11.02
CA LYS A 53 2.54 -7.92 11.77
C LYS A 53 4.01 -8.29 11.55
N GLY A 54 4.86 -7.29 11.45
CA GLY A 54 6.26 -7.43 11.08
C GLY A 54 6.52 -7.36 9.57
N LYS A 55 5.48 -7.27 8.73
CA LYS A 55 5.57 -7.08 7.28
C LYS A 55 5.11 -5.68 6.86
N LEU A 56 5.68 -5.21 5.75
CA LEU A 56 5.13 -4.09 5.01
C LEU A 56 3.95 -4.61 4.17
N LEU A 57 2.75 -4.01 4.32
CA LEU A 57 1.58 -4.43 3.55
C LEU A 57 1.13 -3.33 2.60
N VAL A 58 0.66 -3.73 1.42
CA VAL A 58 -0.08 -2.88 0.51
C VAL A 58 -1.47 -3.47 0.32
N LEU A 59 -2.49 -2.74 0.77
CA LEU A 59 -3.89 -3.06 0.53
C LEU A 59 -4.34 -2.23 -0.68
N ASN A 60 -4.41 -2.85 -1.86
CA ASN A 60 -4.83 -2.18 -3.09
C ASN A 60 -6.31 -2.49 -3.35
N PHE A 61 -7.15 -1.47 -3.31
CA PHE A 61 -8.60 -1.57 -3.55
C PHE A 61 -8.91 -1.29 -5.02
N TRP A 62 -9.57 -2.23 -5.69
CA TRP A 62 -9.77 -2.19 -7.13
C TRP A 62 -11.06 -2.88 -7.58
N ALA A 63 -11.39 -2.74 -8.89
CA ALA A 63 -12.49 -3.44 -9.54
C ALA A 63 -12.18 -3.71 -11.03
N THR A 64 -12.80 -4.73 -11.66
CA THR A 64 -12.53 -5.06 -13.07
C THR A 64 -13.05 -4.02 -14.05
N TRP A 65 -14.04 -3.23 -13.65
CA TRP A 65 -14.62 -2.13 -14.45
C TRP A 65 -13.85 -0.80 -14.32
N CYS A 66 -12.79 -0.74 -13.52
CA CYS A 66 -12.00 0.44 -13.25
C CYS A 66 -10.81 0.52 -14.23
N PRO A 67 -10.79 1.42 -15.23
CA PRO A 67 -9.70 1.50 -16.21
C PRO A 67 -8.34 1.80 -15.58
N PRO A 68 -8.16 2.81 -14.69
CA PRO A 68 -6.85 3.08 -14.08
C PRO A 68 -6.36 1.92 -13.20
N CYS A 69 -7.28 1.17 -12.53
CA CYS A 69 -6.88 -0.04 -11.82
C CYS A 69 -6.22 -1.07 -12.73
N LYS A 70 -6.73 -1.22 -13.96
CA LYS A 70 -6.18 -2.13 -14.97
C LYS A 70 -4.78 -1.68 -15.41
N GLU A 71 -4.53 -0.38 -15.47
CA GLU A 71 -3.26 0.18 -15.91
C GLU A 71 -2.16 -0.01 -14.85
N GLU A 72 -2.47 0.12 -13.56
CA GLU A 72 -1.49 -0.03 -12.48
C GLU A 72 -1.14 -1.49 -12.11
N MET A 73 -2.07 -2.45 -12.32
CA MET A 73 -1.92 -3.84 -11.85
C MET A 73 -0.63 -4.54 -12.31
N PRO A 74 -0.12 -4.38 -13.54
CA PRO A 74 1.13 -5.00 -13.95
C PRO A 74 2.33 -4.48 -13.15
N SER A 75 2.39 -3.19 -12.83
CA SER A 75 3.47 -2.62 -12.01
C SER A 75 3.37 -3.08 -10.55
N LEU A 76 2.15 -3.21 -10.04
CA LEU A 76 1.89 -3.75 -8.70
C LEU A 76 2.30 -5.24 -8.60
N ASP A 77 2.08 -6.03 -9.66
CA ASP A 77 2.53 -7.43 -9.76
C ASP A 77 4.06 -7.54 -9.73
N ASN A 78 4.75 -6.66 -10.47
CA ASN A 78 6.21 -6.57 -10.46
C ASN A 78 6.74 -6.18 -9.07
N MET A 79 6.09 -5.23 -8.39
CA MET A 79 6.47 -4.80 -7.04
C MET A 79 6.38 -5.96 -6.04
N GLN A 80 5.35 -6.81 -6.12
CA GLN A 80 5.24 -8.01 -5.27
C GLN A 80 6.41 -8.99 -5.49
N ALA A 81 6.96 -9.05 -6.69
CA ALA A 81 8.09 -9.91 -7.05
C ALA A 81 9.47 -9.27 -6.82
N ASN A 82 9.51 -8.01 -6.39
CA ASN A 82 10.78 -7.27 -6.23
C ASN A 82 11.59 -7.83 -5.05
N SER A 83 12.78 -8.35 -5.34
CA SER A 83 13.67 -8.95 -4.34
C SER A 83 14.18 -7.97 -3.28
N SER A 84 14.24 -6.66 -3.59
CA SER A 84 14.58 -5.62 -2.60
C SER A 84 13.47 -5.43 -1.56
N LEU A 85 12.23 -5.84 -1.89
CA LEU A 85 11.05 -5.74 -1.02
C LEU A 85 10.66 -7.11 -0.44
N ASN A 86 11.64 -7.84 0.09
CA ASN A 86 11.46 -9.24 0.53
C ASN A 86 10.49 -9.43 1.70
N ASN A 87 10.20 -8.37 2.43
CA ASN A 87 9.24 -8.37 3.54
C ASN A 87 7.88 -7.75 3.18
N LEU A 88 7.68 -7.39 1.90
CA LEU A 88 6.43 -6.87 1.38
C LEU A 88 5.39 -7.97 1.15
N LYS A 89 4.13 -7.66 1.44
CA LYS A 89 2.97 -8.42 0.97
C LYS A 89 1.92 -7.48 0.37
N VAL A 90 1.54 -7.74 -0.87
CA VAL A 90 0.48 -7.01 -1.58
C VAL A 90 -0.82 -7.81 -1.54
N PHE A 91 -1.91 -7.13 -1.23
CA PHE A 91 -3.27 -7.66 -1.21
C PHE A 91 -4.14 -6.85 -2.17
N PRO A 92 -4.30 -7.27 -3.43
CA PRO A 92 -5.27 -6.66 -4.35
C PRO A 92 -6.69 -7.10 -3.97
N ILE A 93 -7.44 -6.19 -3.32
CA ILE A 93 -8.75 -6.46 -2.74
C ILE A 93 -9.83 -5.94 -3.71
N ASN A 94 -10.57 -6.87 -4.33
CA ASN A 94 -11.69 -6.52 -5.20
C ASN A 94 -12.90 -6.08 -4.38
N ILE A 95 -13.38 -4.87 -4.65
CA ILE A 95 -14.59 -4.30 -4.05
C ILE A 95 -15.74 -4.14 -5.06
N GLY A 96 -15.56 -4.67 -6.26
CA GLY A 96 -16.53 -4.57 -7.36
C GLY A 96 -17.74 -5.49 -7.24
N LYS A 97 -17.84 -6.32 -6.21
CA LYS A 97 -18.87 -7.37 -6.04
C LYS A 97 -18.93 -8.35 -7.20
N GLU A 98 -17.78 -8.67 -7.76
CA GLU A 98 -17.66 -9.46 -8.96
C GLU A 98 -17.46 -10.94 -8.62
N LYS A 99 -17.94 -11.82 -9.50
CA LYS A 99 -17.76 -13.26 -9.35
C LYS A 99 -16.29 -13.62 -9.52
N LEU A 100 -15.84 -14.65 -8.81
CA LEU A 100 -14.46 -15.13 -8.82
C LEU A 100 -13.94 -15.37 -10.26
N ASN A 101 -14.71 -16.05 -11.11
CA ASN A 101 -14.29 -16.34 -12.48
C ASN A 101 -13.97 -15.07 -13.29
N LYS A 102 -14.77 -14.00 -13.15
CA LYS A 102 -14.51 -12.72 -13.82
C LYS A 102 -13.21 -12.07 -13.33
N VAL A 103 -12.94 -12.17 -12.04
CA VAL A 103 -11.70 -11.66 -11.43
C VAL A 103 -10.50 -12.48 -11.89
N GLU A 104 -10.61 -13.80 -11.94
CA GLU A 104 -9.54 -14.68 -12.45
C GLU A 104 -9.25 -14.43 -13.94
N GLU A 105 -10.28 -14.28 -14.78
CA GLU A 105 -10.12 -13.89 -16.18
C GLU A 105 -9.38 -12.55 -16.34
N PHE A 106 -9.66 -11.59 -15.46
CA PHE A 106 -8.95 -10.30 -15.44
C PHE A 106 -7.46 -10.49 -15.14
N PHE A 107 -7.10 -11.31 -14.13
CA PHE A 107 -5.71 -11.62 -13.78
C PHE A 107 -4.98 -12.31 -14.94
N VAL A 108 -5.63 -13.30 -15.57
CA VAL A 108 -5.09 -13.99 -16.75
C VAL A 108 -4.87 -13.02 -17.93
N LYS A 109 -5.85 -12.16 -18.21
CA LYS A 109 -5.77 -11.19 -19.30
C LYS A 109 -4.63 -10.19 -19.15
N LEU A 110 -4.32 -9.80 -17.91
CA LEU A 110 -3.19 -8.91 -17.59
C LEU A 110 -1.87 -9.65 -17.34
N ASN A 111 -1.87 -11.00 -17.45
CA ASN A 111 -0.70 -11.84 -17.21
C ASN A 111 -0.06 -11.63 -15.82
N LEU A 112 -0.88 -11.40 -14.79
CA LEU A 112 -0.42 -11.25 -13.40
C LEU A 112 0.02 -12.61 -12.87
N LYS A 113 1.22 -12.70 -12.30
CA LYS A 113 1.86 -13.97 -11.89
C LYS A 113 2.19 -14.02 -10.41
N ASN A 114 2.37 -12.88 -9.78
CA ASN A 114 2.88 -12.74 -8.42
C ASN A 114 1.78 -12.31 -7.44
N LEU A 115 0.68 -11.78 -7.96
CA LEU A 115 -0.50 -11.40 -7.20
C LEU A 115 -1.57 -12.50 -7.21
N GLU A 116 -2.32 -12.56 -6.14
CA GLU A 116 -3.55 -13.35 -6.05
C GLU A 116 -4.72 -12.44 -5.63
N PRO A 117 -5.94 -12.70 -6.11
CA PRO A 117 -7.08 -11.85 -5.78
C PRO A 117 -7.61 -12.09 -4.38
N PHE A 118 -8.01 -11.00 -3.72
CA PHE A 118 -8.76 -10.97 -2.47
C PHE A 118 -10.07 -10.21 -2.66
N PHE A 119 -11.00 -10.34 -1.72
CA PHE A 119 -12.37 -9.87 -1.89
C PHE A 119 -12.90 -9.20 -0.63
N ASP A 120 -13.62 -8.10 -0.81
CA ASP A 120 -14.51 -7.49 0.19
C ASP A 120 -15.94 -7.40 -0.39
N PRO A 121 -16.71 -8.52 -0.39
CA PRO A 121 -17.99 -8.61 -1.08
C PRO A 121 -19.06 -7.70 -0.45
N GLU A 122 -18.93 -7.36 0.81
CA GLU A 122 -19.84 -6.45 1.52
C GLU A 122 -19.43 -4.98 1.42
N VAL A 123 -18.24 -4.72 0.85
CA VAL A 123 -17.65 -3.38 0.70
C VAL A 123 -17.49 -2.67 2.07
N THR A 124 -17.26 -3.46 3.12
CA THR A 124 -17.09 -2.94 4.49
C THR A 124 -15.79 -2.18 4.66
N LEU A 125 -14.74 -2.61 3.97
CA LEU A 125 -13.42 -1.98 4.01
C LEU A 125 -13.42 -0.59 3.37
N ALA A 126 -14.27 -0.36 2.37
CA ALA A 126 -14.43 0.98 1.79
C ALA A 126 -14.85 2.00 2.85
N LYS A 127 -15.76 1.62 3.77
CA LYS A 127 -16.16 2.46 4.90
C LYS A 127 -15.06 2.55 5.96
N THR A 128 -14.47 1.41 6.34
CA THR A 128 -13.39 1.33 7.35
C THR A 128 -12.22 2.25 7.01
N PHE A 129 -11.77 2.21 5.76
CA PHE A 129 -10.65 3.03 5.29
C PHE A 129 -11.08 4.39 4.71
N SER A 130 -12.38 4.71 4.74
CA SER A 130 -12.94 5.95 4.17
C SER A 130 -12.51 6.15 2.71
N LEU A 131 -12.62 5.11 1.90
CA LEU A 131 -12.25 5.14 0.49
C LEU A 131 -13.16 6.11 -0.28
N ARG A 132 -12.57 6.91 -1.15
CA ARG A 132 -13.30 7.86 -2.02
C ARG A 132 -13.49 7.34 -3.44
N GLY A 133 -12.77 6.29 -3.81
CA GLY A 133 -12.80 5.68 -5.14
C GLY A 133 -11.76 4.58 -5.28
N VAL A 134 -11.67 4.03 -6.48
CA VAL A 134 -10.67 3.04 -6.89
C VAL A 134 -9.92 3.55 -8.12
N PRO A 135 -8.60 3.23 -8.25
CA PRO A 135 -7.82 2.50 -7.27
C PRO A 135 -7.49 3.34 -6.04
N THR A 136 -7.31 2.69 -4.92
CA THR A 136 -6.70 3.28 -3.72
C THR A 136 -5.77 2.25 -3.11
N SER A 137 -4.52 2.61 -2.89
CA SER A 137 -3.53 1.76 -2.22
C SER A 137 -3.20 2.29 -0.84
N ILE A 138 -3.33 1.45 0.19
CA ILE A 138 -3.04 1.78 1.58
C ILE A 138 -1.78 1.03 2.00
N PHE A 139 -0.83 1.75 2.58
CA PHE A 139 0.45 1.22 3.04
C PHE A 139 0.43 1.06 4.55
N ILE A 140 0.63 -0.19 5.01
CA ILE A 140 0.62 -0.57 6.42
C ILE A 140 2.05 -0.92 6.83
N ASN A 141 2.54 -0.31 7.90
CA ASN A 141 3.87 -0.55 8.45
C ASN A 141 3.94 -1.89 9.22
N LYS A 142 5.12 -2.24 9.72
CA LYS A 142 5.39 -3.47 10.47
C LYS A 142 4.61 -3.57 11.79
N GLU A 143 4.19 -2.44 12.33
CA GLU A 143 3.38 -2.32 13.55
C GLU A 143 1.88 -2.59 13.27
N GLY A 144 1.49 -2.59 11.98
CA GLY A 144 0.09 -2.80 11.55
C GLY A 144 -0.69 -1.49 11.40
N GLU A 145 -0.01 -0.37 11.19
CA GLU A 145 -0.59 0.96 11.12
C GLU A 145 -0.49 1.53 9.69
N GLU A 146 -1.53 2.19 9.22
CA GLU A 146 -1.49 2.91 7.96
C GLU A 146 -0.62 4.16 8.10
N PHE A 147 0.49 4.21 7.39
CA PHE A 147 1.38 5.37 7.38
C PHE A 147 1.27 6.22 6.12
N ALA A 148 0.74 5.65 5.03
CA ALA A 148 0.52 6.37 3.78
C ALA A 148 -0.61 5.74 2.95
N ARG A 149 -1.11 6.49 1.97
CA ARG A 149 -2.01 5.99 0.93
C ARG A 149 -1.79 6.70 -0.39
N VAL A 150 -2.08 6.02 -1.48
CA VAL A 150 -2.16 6.57 -2.83
C VAL A 150 -3.62 6.62 -3.25
N LEU A 151 -4.06 7.76 -3.77
CA LEU A 151 -5.42 8.02 -4.26
C LEU A 151 -5.41 8.10 -5.79
N GLY A 152 -5.86 7.08 -6.47
CA GLY A 152 -5.71 6.89 -7.91
C GLY A 152 -4.54 5.98 -8.24
N ASP A 153 -4.28 5.80 -9.53
CA ASP A 153 -3.24 4.93 -10.05
C ASP A 153 -1.84 5.58 -9.98
N ILE A 154 -0.84 4.73 -9.83
CA ILE A 154 0.58 5.07 -9.99
C ILE A 154 1.31 3.94 -10.70
N ASP A 155 2.51 4.24 -11.20
CA ASP A 155 3.46 3.22 -11.62
C ASP A 155 4.25 2.74 -10.39
N PHE A 156 3.94 1.55 -9.89
CA PHE A 156 4.66 0.93 -8.76
C PHE A 156 6.09 0.51 -9.12
N ASN A 157 6.51 0.60 -10.40
CA ASN A 157 7.90 0.43 -10.82
C ASN A 157 8.70 1.74 -10.80
N ASP A 158 8.07 2.87 -10.47
CA ASP A 158 8.76 4.15 -10.36
C ASP A 158 9.91 4.05 -9.36
N LYS A 159 11.10 4.53 -9.77
CA LYS A 159 12.33 4.35 -8.99
C LYS A 159 12.34 5.14 -7.69
N ASP A 160 11.75 6.33 -7.69
CA ASP A 160 11.70 7.18 -6.51
C ASP A 160 10.68 6.62 -5.51
N PHE A 161 9.55 6.08 -6.02
CA PHE A 161 8.61 5.33 -5.22
C PHE A 161 9.25 4.09 -4.59
N LEU A 162 9.94 3.26 -5.38
CA LEU A 162 10.59 2.04 -4.87
C LEU A 162 11.64 2.37 -3.82
N LYS A 163 12.50 3.37 -4.06
CA LYS A 163 13.49 3.84 -3.09
C LYS A 163 12.85 4.35 -1.79
N TRP A 164 11.70 5.01 -1.89
CA TRP A 164 10.97 5.50 -0.74
C TRP A 164 10.37 4.35 0.07
N ILE A 165 9.67 3.41 -0.57
CA ILE A 165 8.98 2.32 0.10
C ILE A 165 9.93 1.28 0.72
N GLU A 166 11.15 1.12 0.16
CA GLU A 166 12.21 0.27 0.71
C GLU A 166 12.58 0.64 2.16
N LYS A 167 12.43 1.90 2.56
CA LYS A 167 12.69 2.37 3.93
C LYS A 167 11.77 1.74 4.97
N TYR A 168 10.62 1.22 4.53
CA TYR A 168 9.60 0.59 5.39
C TYR A 168 9.58 -0.94 5.29
N ASN A 169 10.42 -1.52 4.40
CA ASN A 169 10.44 -2.98 4.14
C ASN A 169 11.18 -3.79 5.23
#